data_8a5caf8df3e7cee7d770f7fd7ef38e7c
#
_entry.id   8a5caf8df3e7cee7d770f7fd7ef38e7c
#
_cell.length_a   1.000
_cell.length_b   1.000
_cell.length_c   1.000
_cell.angle_alpha   90.00
_cell.angle_beta   90.00
_cell.angle_gamma   90.00
#
_symmetry.space_group_name_H-M   'P 1'
#
loop_
_entity.id
_entity.type
_entity.pdbx_description
1 polymer ?
#
loop_
_entity_poly.entity_id
_entity_poly.type
_entity_poly.pdbx_seq_one_letter_code
_entity_poly.pdbx_strand_id
1 'polypeptide(L)'
;MVQYVLKRVTIAGRIAFLPPADDGANKNIKHELKKCRDKYNDYVLVTMQPPKRPRTTGPESQNHHLNGHIMQICNETQNSFNAVKNEVKRIATEEMGYPYEEINGHFYPKSESDSSTDECNLLIEAAHVLAADLGIILIEA
;
A
#
# COMPACT_ATOMS: atom_id res chain seq x y z
N MET A 1 9.59 1.70 -19.09
CA MET A 1 8.27 1.92 -18.50
C MET A 1 8.42 2.12 -17.00
N VAL A 2 7.82 3.16 -16.46
CA VAL A 2 7.88 3.48 -15.03
C VAL A 2 6.51 3.25 -14.42
N GLN A 3 6.47 2.71 -13.20
CA GLN A 3 5.23 2.47 -12.48
C GLN A 3 5.14 3.38 -11.26
N TYR A 4 3.96 3.96 -11.04
CA TYR A 4 3.68 4.84 -9.91
C TYR A 4 2.40 4.40 -9.21
N VAL A 5 2.36 4.58 -7.91
CA VAL A 5 1.12 4.49 -7.15
C VAL A 5 0.54 5.89 -7.02
N LEU A 6 -0.71 6.05 -7.44
CA LEU A 6 -1.42 7.33 -7.38
C LEU A 6 -2.70 7.15 -6.57
N LYS A 7 -3.08 8.18 -5.84
CA LYS A 7 -4.32 8.22 -5.09
C LYS A 7 -5.38 8.98 -5.88
N ARG A 8 -6.57 8.41 -6.03
CA ARG A 8 -7.71 9.09 -6.64
C ARG A 8 -8.25 10.16 -5.68
N VAL A 9 -8.37 11.38 -6.16
CA VAL A 9 -8.94 12.51 -5.42
C VAL A 9 -9.94 13.24 -6.31
N THR A 10 -10.76 14.11 -5.70
CA THR A 10 -11.66 14.99 -6.43
C THR A 10 -11.19 16.44 -6.24
N ILE A 11 -10.93 17.14 -7.34
CA ILE A 11 -10.53 18.54 -7.33
C ILE A 11 -11.48 19.31 -8.26
N ALA A 12 -12.13 20.33 -7.71
CA ALA A 12 -13.10 21.15 -8.45
C ALA A 12 -14.17 20.31 -9.19
N GLY A 13 -14.66 19.26 -8.56
CA GLY A 13 -15.67 18.37 -9.13
C GLY A 13 -15.16 17.36 -10.15
N ARG A 14 -13.86 17.31 -10.39
CA ARG A 14 -13.24 16.38 -11.35
C ARG A 14 -12.35 15.37 -10.64
N ILE A 15 -12.28 14.16 -11.21
CA ILE A 15 -11.39 13.12 -10.71
C ILE A 15 -9.96 13.46 -11.11
N ALA A 16 -9.05 13.41 -10.15
CA ALA A 16 -7.62 13.57 -10.38
C ALA A 16 -6.85 12.45 -9.68
N PHE A 17 -5.64 12.19 -10.12
CA PHE A 17 -4.76 11.19 -9.53
C PHE A 17 -3.48 11.88 -9.08
N LEU A 18 -3.22 11.84 -7.77
CA LEU A 18 -2.08 12.50 -7.16
C LEU A 18 -1.11 11.47 -6.57
N PRO A 19 0.21 11.73 -6.64
CA PRO A 19 1.16 10.89 -5.95
C PRO A 19 0.99 11.02 -4.42
N PRO A 20 1.28 9.95 -3.67
CA PRO A 20 1.37 10.07 -2.21
C PRO A 20 2.47 11.06 -1.82
N ALA A 21 2.52 11.44 -0.55
CA ALA A 21 3.40 12.50 -0.06
C ALA A 21 4.91 12.16 -0.07
N ASP A 22 5.33 11.11 -0.74
CA ASP A 22 6.74 10.73 -0.84
C ASP A 22 7.46 11.51 -1.92
N ASP A 23 8.53 12.23 -1.54
CA ASP A 23 9.33 13.06 -2.44
C ASP A 23 10.01 12.27 -3.56
N GLY A 24 10.41 11.02 -3.32
CA GLY A 24 11.04 10.17 -4.32
C GLY A 24 10.10 9.84 -5.48
N ALA A 25 8.86 9.47 -5.17
CA ALA A 25 7.84 9.20 -6.17
C ALA A 25 7.53 10.45 -7.01
N ASN A 26 7.44 11.61 -6.36
CA ASN A 26 7.20 12.89 -7.04
C ASN A 26 8.28 13.24 -8.07
N LYS A 27 9.55 13.01 -7.77
CA LYS A 27 10.65 13.30 -8.68
C LYS A 27 10.56 12.46 -9.95
N ASN A 28 10.28 11.18 -9.83
CA ASN A 28 10.18 10.28 -10.97
C ASN A 28 9.00 10.64 -11.87
N ILE A 29 7.85 10.97 -11.28
CA ILE A 29 6.67 11.39 -12.03
C ILE A 29 6.96 12.67 -12.80
N LYS A 30 7.57 13.67 -12.17
CA LYS A 30 7.93 14.94 -12.82
C LYS A 30 8.84 14.72 -14.01
N HIS A 31 9.82 13.83 -13.89
CA HIS A 31 10.75 13.52 -14.98
C HIS A 31 10.02 12.93 -16.19
N GLU A 32 9.13 11.97 -15.98
CA GLU A 32 8.35 11.36 -17.06
C GLU A 32 7.36 12.35 -17.69
N LEU A 33 6.70 13.17 -16.87
CA LEU A 33 5.77 14.19 -17.38
C LEU A 33 6.49 15.26 -18.21
N LYS A 34 7.74 15.58 -17.87
CA LYS A 34 8.55 16.50 -18.68
C LYS A 34 8.77 15.96 -20.08
N LYS A 35 9.05 14.68 -20.22
CA LYS A 35 9.18 14.02 -21.53
C LYS A 35 7.89 14.12 -22.35
N CYS A 36 6.76 13.91 -21.69
CA CYS A 36 5.44 14.01 -22.34
C CYS A 36 5.18 15.42 -22.83
N ARG A 37 5.52 16.44 -22.02
CA ARG A 37 5.39 17.84 -22.40
C ARG A 37 6.28 18.19 -23.60
N ASP A 38 7.53 17.77 -23.57
CA ASP A 38 8.53 18.20 -24.56
C ASP A 38 8.36 17.49 -25.90
N LYS A 39 7.84 16.26 -25.91
CA LYS A 39 7.78 15.43 -27.13
C LYS A 39 6.37 15.05 -27.56
N TYR A 40 5.39 15.06 -26.66
CA TYR A 40 4.07 14.50 -26.93
C TYR A 40 2.91 15.44 -26.58
N ASN A 41 3.13 16.74 -26.58
CA ASN A 41 2.11 17.76 -26.32
C ASN A 41 1.32 17.56 -25.04
N ASP A 42 2.00 17.15 -23.97
CA ASP A 42 1.41 16.83 -22.66
C ASP A 42 0.48 15.59 -22.63
N TYR A 43 0.45 14.81 -23.70
CA TYR A 43 -0.30 13.55 -23.68
C TYR A 43 0.46 12.47 -22.92
N VAL A 44 -0.27 11.72 -22.11
CA VAL A 44 0.27 10.62 -21.28
C VAL A 44 -0.59 9.39 -21.47
N LEU A 45 0.05 8.26 -21.75
CA LEU A 45 -0.65 6.97 -21.73
C LEU A 45 -0.69 6.43 -20.31
N VAL A 46 -1.87 6.17 -19.79
CA VAL A 46 -2.06 5.66 -18.44
C VAL A 46 -2.74 4.29 -18.49
N THR A 47 -2.15 3.31 -17.79
CA THR A 47 -2.74 2.00 -17.58
C THR A 47 -3.10 1.86 -16.11
N MET A 48 -4.35 1.54 -15.79
CA MET A 48 -4.83 1.45 -14.42
C MET A 48 -4.96 0.00 -13.96
N GLN A 49 -4.49 -0.27 -12.75
CA GLN A 49 -4.64 -1.56 -12.10
C GLN A 49 -4.55 -1.37 -10.58
N PRO A 50 -5.01 -2.34 -9.77
CA PRO A 50 -4.80 -2.28 -8.33
C PRO A 50 -3.31 -2.16 -8.00
N PRO A 51 -2.94 -1.51 -6.87
CA PRO A 51 -1.55 -1.23 -6.53
C PRO A 51 -0.82 -2.47 -6.00
N LYS A 52 -0.95 -3.59 -6.66
CA LYS A 52 -0.26 -4.84 -6.34
C LYS A 52 0.14 -5.57 -7.60
N ARG A 53 1.28 -6.23 -7.55
CA ARG A 53 1.76 -7.04 -8.67
C ARG A 53 1.10 -8.41 -8.64
N PRO A 54 0.82 -9.03 -9.80
CA PRO A 54 0.28 -10.40 -9.84
C PRO A 54 1.19 -11.38 -9.12
N ARG A 55 0.61 -12.37 -8.46
CA ARG A 55 1.36 -13.48 -7.90
C ARG A 55 1.98 -14.30 -9.04
N THR A 56 3.23 -14.68 -8.84
CA THR A 56 3.96 -15.44 -9.84
C THR A 56 4.00 -16.93 -9.54
N THR A 57 3.83 -17.39 -8.31
CA THR A 57 3.89 -18.82 -7.96
C THR A 57 3.29 -19.17 -6.60
N GLY A 58 2.81 -20.41 -6.52
CA GLY A 58 2.76 -21.38 -5.45
C GLY A 58 2.05 -21.03 -4.14
N PRO A 59 1.62 -22.05 -3.38
CA PRO A 59 0.96 -21.82 -2.10
C PRO A 59 1.99 -21.45 -1.04
N GLU A 60 1.97 -20.21 -0.59
CA GLU A 60 2.69 -19.80 0.60
C GLU A 60 1.71 -19.56 1.74
N SER A 61 2.16 -19.74 2.98
CA SER A 61 1.31 -19.44 4.13
C SER A 61 0.99 -17.95 4.16
N GLN A 62 -0.22 -17.58 4.58
CA GLN A 62 -0.63 -16.20 4.68
C GLN A 62 0.25 -15.39 5.62
N ASN A 63 0.72 -15.97 6.72
CA ASN A 63 1.61 -15.28 7.66
C ASN A 63 2.95 -14.95 7.00
N HIS A 64 3.49 -15.87 6.20
CA HIS A 64 4.71 -15.62 5.44
C HIS A 64 4.52 -14.48 4.44
N HIS A 65 3.40 -14.48 3.73
CA HIS A 65 3.02 -13.45 2.77
C HIS A 65 2.89 -12.08 3.46
N LEU A 66 2.15 -12.01 4.56
CA LEU A 66 1.99 -10.80 5.35
C LEU A 66 3.32 -10.27 5.86
N ASN A 67 4.14 -11.14 6.46
CA ASN A 67 5.46 -10.76 6.98
C ASN A 67 6.39 -10.27 5.88
N GLY A 68 6.33 -10.88 4.70
CA GLY A 68 7.08 -10.42 3.53
C GLY A 68 6.72 -9.01 3.11
N HIS A 69 5.43 -8.67 3.10
CA HIS A 69 4.97 -7.30 2.80
C HIS A 69 5.43 -6.31 3.87
N ILE A 70 5.30 -6.67 5.14
CA ILE A 70 5.76 -5.81 6.25
C ILE A 70 7.26 -5.55 6.12
N MET A 71 8.06 -6.57 5.81
CA MET A 71 9.51 -6.41 5.63
C MET A 71 9.84 -5.48 4.46
N GLN A 72 9.13 -5.57 3.34
CA GLN A 72 9.33 -4.65 2.22
C GLN A 72 9.07 -3.20 2.64
N ILE A 73 8.00 -2.95 3.37
CA ILE A 73 7.66 -1.62 3.87
C ILE A 73 8.73 -1.13 4.86
N CYS A 74 9.21 -1.98 5.77
CA CYS A 74 10.29 -1.64 6.69
C CYS A 74 11.55 -1.20 5.94
N ASN A 75 11.94 -1.96 4.93
CA ASN A 75 13.16 -1.67 4.16
C ASN A 75 13.06 -0.34 3.40
N GLU A 76 11.88 -0.03 2.85
CA GLU A 76 11.67 1.20 2.09
C GLU A 76 11.54 2.44 2.99
N THR A 77 10.98 2.30 4.18
CA THR A 77 10.69 3.42 5.08
C THR A 77 11.70 3.58 6.20
N GLN A 78 12.56 2.59 6.43
CA GLN A 78 13.51 2.54 7.56
C GLN A 78 12.80 2.51 8.93
N ASN A 79 11.55 2.08 8.97
CA ASN A 79 10.81 1.87 10.21
C ASN A 79 11.02 0.44 10.73
N SER A 80 10.81 0.23 12.03
CA SER A 80 10.91 -1.10 12.62
C SER A 80 9.75 -1.99 12.16
N PHE A 81 9.98 -3.31 12.21
CA PHE A 81 8.94 -4.30 11.91
C PHE A 81 7.69 -4.09 12.77
N ASN A 82 7.87 -3.88 14.08
CA ASN A 82 6.75 -3.67 14.99
C ASN A 82 5.96 -2.40 14.67
N ALA A 83 6.62 -1.31 14.32
CA ALA A 83 5.94 -0.07 13.96
C ALA A 83 5.08 -0.26 12.71
N VAL A 84 5.63 -0.89 11.67
CA VAL A 84 4.88 -1.17 10.43
C VAL A 84 3.74 -2.15 10.69
N LYS A 85 3.98 -3.22 11.45
CA LYS A 85 2.96 -4.20 11.82
C LYS A 85 1.80 -3.55 12.58
N ASN A 86 2.10 -2.68 13.52
CA ASN A 86 1.08 -1.96 14.29
C ASN A 86 0.26 -1.03 13.40
N GLU A 87 0.89 -0.36 12.44
CA GLU A 87 0.18 0.49 11.49
C GLU A 87 -0.72 -0.31 10.56
N VAL A 88 -0.27 -1.46 10.08
CA VAL A 88 -1.09 -2.39 9.29
C VAL A 88 -2.32 -2.83 10.09
N LYS A 89 -2.13 -3.20 11.34
CA LYS A 89 -3.24 -3.59 12.22
C LYS A 89 -4.20 -2.44 12.51
N ARG A 90 -3.68 -1.21 12.65
CA ARG A 90 -4.52 -0.03 12.84
C ARG A 90 -5.44 0.18 11.62
N ILE A 91 -4.89 0.13 10.43
CA ILE A 91 -5.66 0.27 9.18
C ILE A 91 -6.72 -0.84 9.08
N ALA A 92 -6.33 -2.09 9.31
CA ALA A 92 -7.25 -3.21 9.25
C ALA A 92 -8.39 -3.07 10.27
N THR A 93 -8.09 -2.62 11.49
CA THR A 93 -9.07 -2.44 12.55
C THR A 93 -10.02 -1.29 12.25
N GLU A 94 -9.50 -0.14 11.84
CA GLU A 94 -10.31 1.06 11.62
C GLU A 94 -11.10 1.02 10.32
N GLU A 95 -10.57 0.42 9.27
CA GLU A 95 -11.13 0.52 7.93
C GLU A 95 -11.73 -0.77 7.38
N MET A 96 -11.34 -1.94 7.91
CA MET A 96 -11.65 -3.23 7.30
C MET A 96 -12.37 -4.21 8.22
N GLY A 97 -12.68 -3.82 9.46
CA GLY A 97 -13.39 -4.69 10.40
C GLY A 97 -12.55 -5.80 11.01
N TYR A 98 -11.23 -5.65 11.06
CA TYR A 98 -10.37 -6.60 11.75
C TYR A 98 -10.66 -6.60 13.25
N PRO A 99 -10.75 -7.77 13.90
CA PRO A 99 -11.14 -7.88 15.32
C PRO A 99 -10.14 -7.19 16.26
N TYR A 100 -10.67 -6.56 17.30
CA TYR A 100 -9.87 -5.92 18.33
C TYR A 100 -10.61 -5.96 19.67
N GLU A 101 -9.87 -5.76 20.75
CA GLU A 101 -10.40 -5.54 22.07
C GLU A 101 -10.15 -4.09 22.48
N GLU A 102 -11.05 -3.54 23.29
CA GLU A 102 -10.89 -2.17 23.80
C GLU A 102 -10.81 -2.23 25.34
N ILE A 103 -9.74 -1.68 25.88
CA ILE A 103 -9.54 -1.60 27.32
C ILE A 103 -9.10 -0.17 27.65
N ASN A 104 -9.83 0.49 28.53
CA ASN A 104 -9.47 1.81 29.02
C ASN A 104 -9.23 2.83 27.89
N GLY A 105 -10.05 2.78 26.83
CA GLY A 105 -9.96 3.68 25.68
C GLY A 105 -8.86 3.32 24.68
N HIS A 106 -8.12 2.25 24.90
CA HIS A 106 -7.07 1.81 24.00
C HIS A 106 -7.51 0.58 23.21
N PHE A 107 -7.08 0.50 21.94
CA PHE A 107 -7.41 -0.60 21.05
C PHE A 107 -6.27 -1.59 20.97
N TYR A 108 -6.62 -2.87 21.11
CA TYR A 108 -5.68 -3.99 21.05
C TYR A 108 -6.12 -4.96 19.95
N PRO A 109 -5.57 -4.83 18.73
CA PRO A 109 -5.93 -5.72 17.63
C PRO A 109 -5.57 -7.16 17.93
N LYS A 110 -6.39 -8.08 17.43
CA LYS A 110 -6.16 -9.51 17.56
C LYS A 110 -4.78 -9.89 17.02
N SER A 111 -4.10 -10.82 17.67
CA SER A 111 -2.83 -11.36 17.18
C SER A 111 -3.03 -12.07 15.83
N GLU A 112 -2.11 -11.87 14.90
CA GLU A 112 -2.14 -12.55 13.61
C GLU A 112 -2.01 -14.06 13.71
N SER A 113 -1.36 -14.57 14.78
CA SER A 113 -1.23 -16.01 15.01
C SER A 113 -2.57 -16.66 15.38
N ASP A 114 -3.50 -15.87 15.92
CA ASP A 114 -4.84 -16.32 16.28
C ASP A 114 -5.89 -15.99 15.23
N SER A 115 -5.47 -15.38 14.11
CA SER A 115 -6.36 -14.94 13.04
C SER A 115 -6.83 -16.11 12.18
N SER A 116 -8.09 -16.07 11.77
CA SER A 116 -8.61 -16.93 10.71
C SER A 116 -7.99 -16.56 9.36
N THR A 117 -8.23 -17.40 8.35
CA THR A 117 -7.82 -17.13 6.97
C THR A 117 -8.39 -15.80 6.47
N ASP A 118 -9.66 -15.54 6.70
CA ASP A 118 -10.31 -14.29 6.27
C ASP A 118 -9.76 -13.08 7.02
N GLU A 119 -9.52 -13.21 8.31
CA GLU A 119 -8.92 -12.15 9.13
C GLU A 119 -7.50 -11.82 8.67
N CYS A 120 -6.70 -12.83 8.38
CA CYS A 120 -5.34 -12.62 7.88
C CYS A 120 -5.35 -11.94 6.50
N ASN A 121 -6.32 -12.23 5.64
CA ASN A 121 -6.49 -11.54 4.37
C ASN A 121 -6.74 -10.04 4.57
N LEU A 122 -7.46 -9.65 5.61
CA LEU A 122 -7.66 -8.23 5.94
C LEU A 122 -6.33 -7.55 6.27
N LEU A 123 -5.44 -8.23 7.00
CA LEU A 123 -4.12 -7.70 7.30
C LEU A 123 -3.26 -7.55 6.05
N ILE A 124 -3.32 -8.51 5.12
CA ILE A 124 -2.62 -8.43 3.85
C ILE A 124 -3.13 -7.25 3.01
N GLU A 125 -4.45 -7.07 2.92
CA GLU A 125 -5.03 -5.93 2.22
C GLU A 125 -4.66 -4.61 2.89
N ALA A 126 -4.64 -4.56 4.22
CA ALA A 126 -4.19 -3.37 4.95
C ALA A 126 -2.72 -3.03 4.66
N ALA A 127 -1.86 -4.05 4.51
CA ALA A 127 -0.47 -3.83 4.12
C ALA A 127 -0.38 -3.21 2.71
N HIS A 128 -1.24 -3.63 1.78
CA HIS A 128 -1.32 -3.01 0.45
C HIS A 128 -1.77 -1.56 0.52
N VAL A 129 -2.74 -1.25 1.37
CA VAL A 129 -3.21 0.13 1.57
C VAL A 129 -2.08 1.00 2.12
N LEU A 130 -1.38 0.53 3.15
CA LEU A 130 -0.25 1.26 3.73
C LEU A 130 0.85 1.50 2.70
N ALA A 131 1.23 0.46 1.96
CA ALA A 131 2.23 0.59 0.91
C ALA A 131 1.82 1.61 -0.15
N ALA A 132 0.55 1.57 -0.59
CA ALA A 132 0.02 2.52 -1.56
C ALA A 132 0.07 3.95 -1.04
N ASP A 133 -0.32 4.18 0.22
CA ASP A 133 -0.23 5.50 0.86
C ASP A 133 1.21 6.04 0.90
N LEU A 134 2.19 5.16 0.98
CA LEU A 134 3.62 5.50 1.00
C LEU A 134 4.28 5.49 -0.38
N GLY A 135 3.54 5.19 -1.43
CA GLY A 135 4.07 5.13 -2.79
C GLY A 135 4.89 3.88 -3.10
N ILE A 136 4.74 2.83 -2.31
CA ILE A 136 5.47 1.56 -2.45
C ILE A 136 4.63 0.55 -3.22
N ILE A 137 5.22 -0.14 -4.19
CA ILE A 137 4.60 -1.25 -4.89
C ILE A 137 5.15 -2.55 -4.30
N LEU A 138 4.30 -3.30 -3.60
CA LEU A 138 4.70 -4.56 -2.98
C LEU A 138 4.90 -5.65 -4.05
N ILE A 139 5.93 -6.45 -3.86
CA ILE A 139 6.19 -7.61 -4.69
C ILE A 139 5.45 -8.80 -4.08
N GLU A 140 4.59 -9.41 -4.87
CA GLU A 140 3.89 -10.64 -4.51
C GLU A 140 4.80 -11.83 -4.86
N ALA A 141 5.27 -12.52 -3.87
CA ALA A 141 6.16 -13.67 -4.08
C ALA A 141 5.54 -14.95 -3.55
#